data_21f2f77cf3dd5dc422a0a013eb4175fb
#
_entry.id   21f2f77cf3dd5dc422a0a013eb4175fb
#
_cell.length_a   1.000
_cell.length_b   1.000
_cell.length_c   1.000
_cell.angle_alpha   90.00
_cell.angle_beta   90.00
_cell.angle_gamma   90.00
#
_symmetry.space_group_name_H-M   'P 1'
#
loop_
_entity.id
_entity.type
_entity.pdbx_description
1 polymer ?
#
loop_
_entity_poly.entity_id
_entity_poly.type
_entity_poly.pdbx_seq_one_letter_code
_entity_poly.pdbx_strand_id
1 'polypeptide(L)'
;MNEPLNADPQELQKFSALAHRWWDPNSEFRPLHEINPLRLQWIDRLAGLAGSRVLDVGCGGGILSEAMADRGAEVLGIDLSDKALKVAQLHLLESGRRVAYRKVPVETLAHEQPGSFDVVTCMEVLEHVPDPASQVQACAHLLKPGGHAFFATINRNPKSFLFAIVGAEYVLRLLPRGTHEYARLIKPSELAAMCRRAGLTVDALSGMTYNPITRIYALSSDTGVNYLLHARAPT
;
A
#
# COMPACT_ATOMS: atom_id res chain seq x y z
N MET A 1 -21.57 19.32 2.95
CA MET A 1 -20.50 19.60 3.95
C MET A 1 -19.29 18.83 3.47
N ASN A 2 -18.13 19.49 3.26
CA ASN A 2 -16.91 18.74 2.91
C ASN A 2 -16.50 17.95 4.16
N GLU A 3 -16.51 16.63 4.08
CA GLU A 3 -15.92 15.80 5.10
C GLU A 3 -14.42 16.16 5.25
N PRO A 4 -13.88 16.17 6.48
CA PRO A 4 -12.48 16.46 6.68
C PRO A 4 -11.64 15.39 5.93
N LEU A 5 -10.59 15.84 5.24
CA LEU A 5 -9.69 14.98 4.50
C LEU A 5 -9.03 13.97 5.46
N ASN A 6 -9.16 12.66 5.19
CA ASN A 6 -8.49 11.60 5.96
C ASN A 6 -7.01 11.52 5.59
N ALA A 7 -6.26 12.57 5.89
CA ALA A 7 -4.85 12.69 5.59
C ALA A 7 -4.15 13.55 6.64
N ASP A 8 -2.94 13.12 7.04
CA ASP A 8 -2.05 13.89 7.89
C ASP A 8 -1.17 14.82 7.04
N PRO A 9 -1.30 16.15 7.16
CA PRO A 9 -0.50 17.09 6.36
C PRO A 9 1.01 16.95 6.56
N GLN A 10 1.47 16.53 7.75
CA GLN A 10 2.89 16.34 8.03
C GLN A 10 3.43 15.11 7.31
N GLU A 11 2.66 14.01 7.29
CA GLU A 11 3.01 12.80 6.53
C GLU A 11 3.06 13.10 5.03
N LEU A 12 2.04 13.77 4.49
CA LEU A 12 2.04 14.20 3.08
C LEU A 12 3.26 15.06 2.73
N GLN A 13 3.69 15.96 3.64
CA GLN A 13 4.86 16.80 3.42
C GLN A 13 6.16 15.97 3.41
N LYS A 14 6.32 15.00 4.33
CA LYS A 14 7.48 14.09 4.37
C LYS A 14 7.67 13.36 3.05
N PHE A 15 6.63 12.64 2.59
CA PHE A 15 6.70 11.88 1.34
C PHE A 15 6.88 12.79 0.12
N SER A 16 6.22 13.95 0.09
CA SER A 16 6.38 14.93 -0.98
C SER A 16 7.80 15.50 -1.08
N ALA A 17 8.51 15.64 0.03
CA ALA A 17 9.89 16.12 0.02
C ALA A 17 10.86 15.12 -0.63
N LEU A 18 10.61 13.83 -0.48
CA LEU A 18 11.44 12.74 -0.99
C LEU A 18 11.01 12.25 -2.39
N ALA A 19 9.90 12.74 -2.93
CA ALA A 19 9.27 12.19 -4.14
C ALA A 19 10.24 12.08 -5.35
N HIS A 20 11.15 13.03 -5.51
CA HIS A 20 12.13 13.05 -6.63
C HIS A 20 13.10 11.86 -6.62
N ARG A 21 13.20 11.11 -5.52
CA ARG A 21 14.09 9.94 -5.37
C ARG A 21 13.33 8.60 -5.44
N TRP A 22 12.04 8.63 -5.77
CA TRP A 22 11.17 7.45 -5.70
C TRP A 22 11.69 6.27 -6.53
N TRP A 23 12.22 6.56 -7.71
CA TRP A 23 12.74 5.55 -8.63
C TRP A 23 14.26 5.30 -8.52
N ASP A 24 14.96 5.98 -7.62
CA ASP A 24 16.36 5.69 -7.31
C ASP A 24 16.44 4.44 -6.39
N PRO A 25 16.94 3.29 -6.90
CA PRO A 25 17.00 2.05 -6.12
C PRO A 25 18.02 2.09 -4.97
N ASN A 26 18.79 3.17 -4.86
CA ASN A 26 19.74 3.39 -3.76
C ASN A 26 19.23 4.42 -2.75
N SER A 27 18.01 4.95 -2.94
CA SER A 27 17.38 5.92 -2.05
C SER A 27 16.71 5.28 -0.83
N GLU A 28 16.02 6.10 -0.06
CA GLU A 28 15.16 5.69 1.05
C GLU A 28 14.02 4.77 0.60
N PHE A 29 13.67 4.79 -0.70
CA PHE A 29 12.65 3.93 -1.29
C PHE A 29 13.17 2.56 -1.76
N ARG A 30 14.47 2.28 -1.60
CA ARG A 30 15.07 0.98 -1.91
C ARG A 30 14.27 -0.20 -1.35
N PRO A 31 13.82 -0.20 -0.07
CA PRO A 31 13.01 -1.31 0.44
C PRO A 31 11.75 -1.57 -0.37
N LEU A 32 11.08 -0.51 -0.88
CA LEU A 32 9.89 -0.67 -1.73
C LEU A 32 10.22 -1.39 -3.04
N HIS A 33 11.36 -1.08 -3.67
CA HIS A 33 11.82 -1.78 -4.88
C HIS A 33 12.11 -3.25 -4.61
N GLU A 34 12.76 -3.56 -3.47
CA GLU A 34 13.14 -4.93 -3.10
C GLU A 34 11.92 -5.80 -2.74
N ILE A 35 10.87 -5.23 -2.12
CA ILE A 35 9.67 -5.97 -1.72
C ILE A 35 8.60 -6.02 -2.83
N ASN A 36 8.64 -5.12 -3.79
CA ASN A 36 7.60 -5.02 -4.82
C ASN A 36 7.38 -6.31 -5.62
N PRO A 37 8.42 -7.07 -6.05
CA PRO A 37 8.22 -8.35 -6.73
C PRO A 37 7.45 -9.38 -5.90
N LEU A 38 7.67 -9.40 -4.58
CA LEU A 38 6.98 -10.33 -3.67
C LEU A 38 5.50 -9.94 -3.51
N ARG A 39 5.20 -8.65 -3.37
CA ARG A 39 3.83 -8.11 -3.32
C ARG A 39 3.10 -8.44 -4.61
N LEU A 40 3.69 -8.09 -5.75
CA LEU A 40 3.12 -8.33 -7.08
C LEU A 40 2.79 -9.81 -7.30
N GLN A 41 3.74 -10.72 -7.00
CA GLN A 41 3.53 -12.14 -7.14
C GLN A 41 2.40 -12.66 -6.24
N TRP A 42 2.31 -12.16 -5.01
CA TRP A 42 1.28 -12.55 -4.06
C TRP A 42 -0.11 -12.09 -4.51
N ILE A 43 -0.24 -10.84 -4.97
CA ILE A 43 -1.47 -10.26 -5.50
C ILE A 43 -1.92 -11.03 -6.75
N ASP A 44 -1.02 -11.20 -7.73
CA ASP A 44 -1.32 -11.86 -9.00
C ASP A 44 -1.75 -13.32 -8.82
N ARG A 45 -1.10 -14.04 -7.90
CA ARG A 45 -1.46 -15.43 -7.56
C ARG A 45 -2.86 -15.56 -6.97
N LEU A 46 -3.32 -14.59 -6.16
CA LEU A 46 -4.59 -14.66 -5.43
C LEU A 46 -5.76 -14.07 -6.21
N ALA A 47 -5.53 -13.03 -7.01
CA ALA A 47 -6.59 -12.31 -7.70
C ALA A 47 -6.57 -12.46 -9.22
N GLY A 48 -5.41 -12.76 -9.82
CA GLY A 48 -5.23 -12.75 -11.28
C GLY A 48 -5.33 -11.32 -11.84
N LEU A 49 -4.19 -10.75 -12.25
CA LEU A 49 -4.13 -9.34 -12.67
C LEU A 49 -4.47 -9.12 -14.13
N ALA A 50 -4.25 -10.13 -15.00
CA ALA A 50 -4.47 -9.98 -16.43
C ALA A 50 -5.94 -9.69 -16.77
N GLY A 51 -6.19 -8.53 -17.38
CA GLY A 51 -7.53 -8.05 -17.73
C GLY A 51 -8.35 -7.50 -16.56
N SER A 52 -7.80 -7.48 -15.33
CA SER A 52 -8.47 -6.91 -14.16
C SER A 52 -8.36 -5.40 -14.12
N ARG A 53 -9.42 -4.73 -13.65
CA ARG A 53 -9.41 -3.30 -13.34
C ARG A 53 -8.96 -3.11 -11.90
N VAL A 54 -7.81 -2.47 -11.72
CA VAL A 54 -7.11 -2.36 -10.44
C VAL A 54 -7.05 -0.93 -9.95
N LEU A 55 -7.32 -0.71 -8.67
CA LEU A 55 -7.05 0.55 -7.98
C LEU A 55 -5.86 0.37 -7.03
N ASP A 56 -4.86 1.25 -7.16
CA ASP A 56 -3.72 1.34 -6.25
C ASP A 56 -3.85 2.59 -5.38
N VAL A 57 -4.22 2.41 -4.11
CA VAL A 57 -4.48 3.49 -3.15
C VAL A 57 -3.19 3.85 -2.43
N GLY A 58 -2.81 5.13 -2.47
CA GLY A 58 -1.52 5.61 -1.98
C GLY A 58 -0.39 5.12 -2.88
N CYS A 59 -0.57 5.23 -4.21
CA CYS A 59 0.35 4.68 -5.20
C CYS A 59 1.75 5.32 -5.19
N GLY A 60 1.91 6.48 -4.55
CA GLY A 60 3.17 7.21 -4.49
C GLY A 60 3.74 7.50 -5.88
N GLY A 61 5.00 7.13 -6.11
CA GLY A 61 5.67 7.25 -7.41
C GLY A 61 5.36 6.13 -8.40
N GLY A 62 4.40 5.23 -8.12
CA GLY A 62 3.86 4.29 -9.10
C GLY A 62 4.57 2.93 -9.23
N ILE A 63 5.48 2.56 -8.32
CA ILE A 63 6.26 1.31 -8.42
C ILE A 63 5.35 0.07 -8.53
N LEU A 64 4.34 -0.06 -7.67
CA LEU A 64 3.42 -1.20 -7.71
C LEU A 64 2.41 -1.06 -8.85
N SER A 65 1.91 0.15 -9.08
CA SER A 65 0.96 0.44 -10.17
C SER A 65 1.51 0.02 -11.53
N GLU A 66 2.74 0.41 -11.87
CA GLU A 66 3.38 0.03 -13.13
C GLU A 66 3.66 -1.47 -13.21
N ALA A 67 4.07 -2.08 -12.09
CA ALA A 67 4.30 -3.52 -12.04
C ALA A 67 3.01 -4.34 -12.24
N MET A 68 1.85 -3.86 -11.76
CA MET A 68 0.55 -4.48 -12.02
C MET A 68 0.11 -4.29 -13.47
N ALA A 69 0.40 -3.13 -14.07
CA ALA A 69 0.16 -2.90 -15.51
C ALA A 69 0.99 -3.84 -16.39
N ASP A 70 2.24 -4.16 -16.01
CA ASP A 70 3.07 -5.17 -16.70
C ASP A 70 2.47 -6.59 -16.65
N ARG A 71 1.57 -6.87 -15.70
CA ARG A 71 0.80 -8.13 -15.62
C ARG A 71 -0.51 -8.07 -16.41
N GLY A 72 -0.74 -7.00 -17.18
CA GLY A 72 -1.91 -6.84 -18.02
C GLY A 72 -3.15 -6.29 -17.32
N ALA A 73 -2.98 -5.66 -16.15
CA ALA A 73 -4.06 -4.96 -15.46
C ALA A 73 -4.32 -3.56 -16.06
N GLU A 74 -5.60 -3.12 -16.02
CA GLU A 74 -5.98 -1.72 -16.20
C GLU A 74 -5.87 -1.00 -14.84
N VAL A 75 -4.82 -0.20 -14.65
CA VAL A 75 -4.50 0.36 -13.34
C VAL A 75 -4.87 1.84 -13.24
N LEU A 76 -5.59 2.20 -12.17
CA LEU A 76 -5.73 3.56 -11.66
C LEU A 76 -4.93 3.67 -10.36
N GLY A 77 -3.89 4.51 -10.34
CA GLY A 77 -3.18 4.89 -9.12
C GLY A 77 -3.73 6.19 -8.55
N ILE A 78 -4.00 6.23 -7.26
CA ILE A 78 -4.40 7.46 -6.56
C ILE A 78 -3.45 7.78 -5.42
N ASP A 79 -3.15 9.07 -5.26
CA ASP A 79 -2.35 9.59 -4.15
C ASP A 79 -2.78 11.03 -3.84
N LEU A 80 -2.46 11.54 -2.66
CA LEU A 80 -2.72 12.93 -2.27
C LEU A 80 -1.52 13.85 -2.52
N SER A 81 -0.33 13.29 -2.74
CA SER A 81 0.89 14.04 -3.04
C SER A 81 1.00 14.35 -4.54
N ASP A 82 0.82 15.63 -4.89
CA ASP A 82 1.06 16.10 -6.27
C ASP A 82 2.48 15.78 -6.77
N LYS A 83 3.48 15.84 -5.88
CA LYS A 83 4.87 15.58 -6.25
C LYS A 83 5.10 14.11 -6.56
N ALA A 84 4.53 13.19 -5.77
CA ALA A 84 4.62 11.77 -6.01
C ALA A 84 3.95 11.40 -7.34
N LEU A 85 2.74 11.90 -7.59
CA LEU A 85 2.02 11.67 -8.84
C LEU A 85 2.75 12.24 -10.06
N LYS A 86 3.41 13.41 -9.94
CA LYS A 86 4.25 13.94 -11.02
C LYS A 86 5.43 13.03 -11.33
N VAL A 87 6.08 12.48 -10.30
CA VAL A 87 7.16 11.50 -10.49
C VAL A 87 6.64 10.23 -11.16
N ALA A 88 5.49 9.70 -10.73
CA ALA A 88 4.86 8.56 -11.38
C ALA A 88 4.54 8.83 -12.86
N GLN A 89 3.97 9.99 -13.18
CA GLN A 89 3.68 10.40 -14.56
C GLN A 89 4.93 10.55 -15.42
N LEU A 90 6.01 11.12 -14.87
CA LEU A 90 7.28 11.25 -15.58
C LEU A 90 7.89 9.88 -15.87
N HIS A 91 7.88 8.96 -14.92
CA HIS A 91 8.40 7.61 -15.14
C HIS A 91 7.60 6.83 -16.19
N LEU A 92 6.29 7.07 -16.30
CA LEU A 92 5.49 6.49 -17.39
C LEU A 92 5.97 6.90 -18.78
N LEU A 93 6.47 8.13 -18.94
CA LEU A 93 7.02 8.58 -20.23
C LEU A 93 8.30 7.82 -20.58
N GLU A 94 9.09 7.44 -19.60
CA GLU A 94 10.31 6.65 -19.77
C GLU A 94 10.01 5.17 -19.97
N SER A 95 9.09 4.61 -19.17
CA SER A 95 8.77 3.18 -19.17
C SER A 95 7.83 2.76 -20.30
N GLY A 96 7.06 3.68 -20.87
CA GLY A 96 6.08 3.42 -21.94
C GLY A 96 4.85 2.61 -21.47
N ARG A 97 4.69 2.41 -20.17
CA ARG A 97 3.55 1.70 -19.57
C ARG A 97 2.27 2.53 -19.60
N ARG A 98 1.14 1.88 -19.34
CA ARG A 98 -0.17 2.53 -19.33
C ARG A 98 -0.78 2.41 -17.93
N VAL A 99 -0.70 3.49 -17.14
CA VAL A 99 -1.36 3.65 -15.84
C VAL A 99 -2.04 5.01 -15.83
N ALA A 100 -3.25 5.09 -15.32
CA ALA A 100 -3.88 6.36 -15.03
C ALA A 100 -3.53 6.80 -13.61
N TYR A 101 -3.12 8.06 -13.43
CA TYR A 101 -2.85 8.62 -12.10
C TYR A 101 -3.79 9.77 -11.81
N ARG A 102 -4.36 9.80 -10.59
CA ARG A 102 -5.29 10.83 -10.17
C ARG A 102 -5.05 11.25 -8.72
N LYS A 103 -5.07 12.57 -8.48
CA LYS A 103 -5.09 13.12 -7.11
C LYS A 103 -6.53 13.16 -6.61
N VAL A 104 -6.86 12.23 -5.73
CA VAL A 104 -8.20 12.14 -5.11
C VAL A 104 -8.11 11.32 -3.82
N PRO A 105 -8.84 11.70 -2.74
CA PRO A 105 -9.02 10.84 -1.58
C PRO A 105 -9.80 9.58 -1.97
N VAL A 106 -9.45 8.44 -1.37
CA VAL A 106 -10.13 7.18 -1.65
C VAL A 106 -11.61 7.22 -1.28
N GLU A 107 -11.95 7.92 -0.22
CA GLU A 107 -13.34 8.12 0.21
C GLU A 107 -14.16 8.87 -0.86
N THR A 108 -13.59 9.93 -1.44
CA THR A 108 -14.23 10.64 -2.56
C THR A 108 -14.41 9.73 -3.77
N LEU A 109 -13.37 8.96 -4.13
CA LEU A 109 -13.45 8.02 -5.25
C LEU A 109 -14.49 6.92 -5.00
N ALA A 110 -14.66 6.47 -3.76
CA ALA A 110 -15.67 5.48 -3.37
C ALA A 110 -17.10 5.96 -3.63
N HIS A 111 -17.37 7.27 -3.49
CA HIS A 111 -18.65 7.86 -3.87
C HIS A 111 -18.81 8.04 -5.39
N GLU A 112 -17.72 8.31 -6.12
CA GLU A 112 -17.76 8.52 -7.57
C GLU A 112 -17.87 7.20 -8.36
N GLN A 113 -17.21 6.14 -7.90
CA GLN A 113 -17.05 4.89 -8.63
C GLN A 113 -17.28 3.64 -7.75
N PRO A 114 -18.42 3.52 -7.04
CA PRO A 114 -18.68 2.34 -6.22
C PRO A 114 -18.72 1.07 -7.07
N GLY A 115 -18.20 -0.05 -6.53
CA GLY A 115 -18.28 -1.35 -7.16
C GLY A 115 -17.59 -1.43 -8.53
N SER A 116 -16.49 -0.69 -8.73
CA SER A 116 -15.90 -0.52 -10.06
C SER A 116 -14.62 -1.30 -10.30
N PHE A 117 -13.99 -1.83 -9.26
CA PHE A 117 -12.67 -2.45 -9.36
C PHE A 117 -12.71 -3.94 -9.00
N ASP A 118 -11.98 -4.75 -9.77
CA ASP A 118 -11.79 -6.18 -9.49
C ASP A 118 -10.80 -6.37 -8.34
N VAL A 119 -9.80 -5.49 -8.28
CA VAL A 119 -8.74 -5.51 -7.26
C VAL A 119 -8.50 -4.10 -6.71
N VAL A 120 -8.38 -3.98 -5.38
CA VAL A 120 -7.93 -2.77 -4.70
C VAL A 120 -6.69 -3.09 -3.87
N THR A 121 -5.61 -2.35 -4.07
CA THR A 121 -4.40 -2.41 -3.25
C THR A 121 -4.26 -1.15 -2.40
N CYS A 122 -3.84 -1.31 -1.14
CA CYS A 122 -3.55 -0.22 -0.20
C CYS A 122 -2.34 -0.65 0.65
N MET A 123 -1.14 -0.35 0.14
CA MET A 123 0.12 -0.86 0.67
C MET A 123 0.91 0.23 1.39
N GLU A 124 1.21 0.01 2.68
CA GLU A 124 1.97 0.95 3.55
C GLU A 124 1.31 2.36 3.60
N VAL A 125 -0.01 2.42 3.73
CA VAL A 125 -0.78 3.68 3.80
C VAL A 125 -1.51 3.82 5.12
N LEU A 126 -2.05 2.72 5.64
CA LEU A 126 -2.98 2.73 6.78
C LEU A 126 -2.38 3.32 8.05
N GLU A 127 -1.07 3.17 8.28
CA GLU A 127 -0.34 3.74 9.40
C GLU A 127 -0.10 5.26 9.29
N HIS A 128 -0.34 5.83 8.11
CA HIS A 128 -0.10 7.24 7.82
C HIS A 128 -1.39 8.08 7.77
N VAL A 129 -2.56 7.45 7.88
CA VAL A 129 -3.86 8.16 7.85
C VAL A 129 -4.45 8.29 9.26
N PRO A 130 -5.20 9.38 9.52
CA PRO A 130 -5.89 9.57 10.80
C PRO A 130 -6.92 8.51 11.13
N ASP A 131 -7.69 8.04 10.13
CA ASP A 131 -8.72 7.01 10.28
C ASP A 131 -8.52 5.86 9.28
N PRO A 132 -7.75 4.83 9.65
CA PRO A 132 -7.55 3.66 8.80
C PRO A 132 -8.84 2.84 8.58
N ALA A 133 -9.83 2.94 9.49
CA ALA A 133 -11.09 2.22 9.31
C ALA A 133 -11.92 2.83 8.18
N SER A 134 -11.98 4.16 8.06
CA SER A 134 -12.59 4.87 6.93
C SER A 134 -11.91 4.49 5.61
N GLN A 135 -10.57 4.45 5.59
CA GLN A 135 -9.80 4.05 4.43
C GLN A 135 -10.15 2.62 3.95
N VAL A 136 -10.22 1.66 4.89
CA VAL A 136 -10.59 0.27 4.59
C VAL A 136 -12.04 0.18 4.09
N GLN A 137 -12.96 0.94 4.70
CA GLN A 137 -14.37 1.01 4.28
C GLN A 137 -14.50 1.54 2.85
N ALA A 138 -13.77 2.60 2.51
CA ALA A 138 -13.76 3.17 1.16
C ALA A 138 -13.20 2.17 0.14
N CYS A 139 -12.09 1.48 0.47
CA CYS A 139 -11.55 0.40 -0.36
C CYS A 139 -12.59 -0.70 -0.63
N ALA A 140 -13.36 -1.09 0.40
CA ALA A 140 -14.41 -2.11 0.26
C ALA A 140 -15.55 -1.64 -0.66
N HIS A 141 -15.99 -0.38 -0.57
CA HIS A 141 -17.04 0.18 -1.42
C HIS A 141 -16.64 0.25 -2.91
N LEU A 142 -15.36 0.33 -3.21
CA LEU A 142 -14.83 0.39 -4.58
C LEU A 142 -14.80 -0.98 -5.27
N LEU A 143 -14.85 -2.07 -4.50
CA LEU A 143 -14.79 -3.42 -5.04
C LEU A 143 -16.09 -3.86 -5.69
N LYS A 144 -15.98 -4.52 -6.83
CA LYS A 144 -17.06 -5.31 -7.40
C LYS A 144 -17.45 -6.47 -6.46
N PRO A 145 -18.65 -7.05 -6.59
CA PRO A 145 -18.98 -8.31 -5.95
C PRO A 145 -17.91 -9.37 -6.25
N GLY A 146 -17.42 -10.07 -5.22
CA GLY A 146 -16.33 -11.02 -5.32
C GLY A 146 -14.92 -10.44 -5.53
N GLY A 147 -14.78 -9.11 -5.60
CA GLY A 147 -13.51 -8.42 -5.80
C GLY A 147 -12.53 -8.57 -4.63
N HIS A 148 -11.27 -8.30 -4.86
CA HIS A 148 -10.15 -8.59 -3.98
C HIS A 148 -9.53 -7.31 -3.40
N ALA A 149 -9.39 -7.24 -2.08
CA ALA A 149 -8.65 -6.18 -1.38
C ALA A 149 -7.33 -6.71 -0.84
N PHE A 150 -6.27 -5.95 -1.03
CA PHE A 150 -4.94 -6.24 -0.51
C PHE A 150 -4.44 -5.06 0.33
N PHE A 151 -4.05 -5.35 1.55
CA PHE A 151 -3.50 -4.37 2.49
C PHE A 151 -2.10 -4.81 2.94
N ALA A 152 -1.20 -3.88 3.17
CA ALA A 152 0.06 -4.12 3.84
C ALA A 152 0.34 -3.00 4.84
N THR A 153 0.88 -3.36 6.01
CA THR A 153 1.30 -2.42 7.04
C THR A 153 2.23 -3.11 8.05
N ILE A 154 2.70 -2.35 9.03
CA ILE A 154 3.58 -2.82 10.10
C ILE A 154 2.75 -3.21 11.32
N ASN A 155 3.05 -4.37 11.90
CA ASN A 155 2.39 -4.89 13.09
C ASN A 155 2.79 -4.08 14.34
N ARG A 156 1.84 -3.80 15.23
CA ARG A 156 2.07 -3.13 16.52
C ARG A 156 2.42 -4.13 17.61
N ASN A 157 3.71 -4.40 17.82
CA ASN A 157 4.22 -5.22 18.91
C ASN A 157 5.69 -4.87 19.24
N PRO A 158 6.27 -5.37 20.36
CA PRO A 158 7.66 -5.07 20.72
C PRO A 158 8.69 -5.50 19.69
N LYS A 159 8.43 -6.60 18.95
CA LYS A 159 9.32 -7.09 17.88
C LYS A 159 9.37 -6.09 16.73
N SER A 160 8.23 -5.57 16.26
CA SER A 160 8.20 -4.57 15.19
C SER A 160 8.81 -3.25 15.63
N PHE A 161 8.61 -2.83 16.89
CA PHE A 161 9.30 -1.67 17.45
C PHE A 161 10.82 -1.81 17.32
N LEU A 162 11.35 -2.95 17.73
CA LEU A 162 12.78 -3.20 17.69
C LEU A 162 13.33 -3.28 16.26
N PHE A 163 12.64 -3.98 15.36
CA PHE A 163 13.17 -4.23 14.02
C PHE A 163 12.79 -3.17 12.99
N ALA A 164 11.55 -2.69 12.97
CA ALA A 164 11.11 -1.69 12.00
C ALA A 164 11.52 -0.27 12.39
N ILE A 165 11.43 0.08 13.69
CA ILE A 165 11.77 1.43 14.15
C ILE A 165 13.24 1.49 14.53
N VAL A 166 13.68 0.73 15.55
CA VAL A 166 15.07 0.83 16.03
C VAL A 166 16.05 0.25 14.99
N GLY A 167 15.75 -0.91 14.43
CA GLY A 167 16.62 -1.58 13.46
C GLY A 167 16.72 -0.83 12.14
N ALA A 168 15.59 -0.57 11.48
CA ALA A 168 15.57 0.02 10.15
C ALA A 168 15.92 1.53 10.16
N GLU A 169 15.42 2.29 11.13
CA GLU A 169 15.62 3.75 11.16
C GLU A 169 16.92 4.17 11.85
N TYR A 170 17.33 3.51 12.94
CA TYR A 170 18.47 3.95 13.76
C TYR A 170 19.73 3.15 13.53
N VAL A 171 19.65 1.83 13.36
CA VAL A 171 20.82 0.95 13.22
C VAL A 171 21.23 0.77 11.77
N LEU A 172 20.33 0.29 10.92
CA LEU A 172 20.60 -0.01 9.51
C LEU A 172 20.46 1.21 8.61
N ARG A 173 19.77 2.26 9.08
CA ARG A 173 19.50 3.51 8.35
C ARG A 173 18.88 3.26 6.96
N LEU A 174 18.05 2.23 6.88
CA LEU A 174 17.30 1.89 5.66
C LEU A 174 16.17 2.89 5.39
N LEU A 175 15.66 3.53 6.45
CA LEU A 175 14.59 4.51 6.42
C LEU A 175 14.98 5.76 7.22
N PRO A 176 14.46 6.95 6.87
CA PRO A 176 14.63 8.17 7.67
C PRO A 176 14.11 7.98 9.09
N ARG A 177 14.73 8.63 10.07
CA ARG A 177 14.26 8.62 11.47
C ARG A 177 12.89 9.26 11.58
N GLY A 178 12.00 8.66 12.37
CA GLY A 178 10.64 9.13 12.57
C GLY A 178 9.71 8.83 11.38
N THR A 179 10.06 7.87 10.54
CA THR A 179 9.16 7.38 9.49
C THR A 179 7.91 6.72 10.09
N HIS A 180 8.07 6.01 11.22
CA HIS A 180 6.97 5.30 11.86
C HIS A 180 6.75 5.72 13.31
N GLU A 181 5.50 6.00 13.65
CA GLU A 181 5.04 6.18 15.02
C GLU A 181 4.44 4.88 15.55
N TYR A 182 4.99 4.31 16.62
CA TYR A 182 4.54 3.04 17.18
C TYR A 182 3.03 2.98 17.47
N ALA A 183 2.45 4.09 17.92
CA ALA A 183 1.02 4.18 18.23
C ALA A 183 0.12 4.02 17.00
N ARG A 184 0.62 4.34 15.81
CA ARG A 184 -0.11 4.26 14.53
C ARG A 184 0.02 2.89 13.86
N LEU A 185 0.93 2.04 14.33
CA LEU A 185 1.08 0.67 13.80
C LEU A 185 -0.18 -0.15 14.08
N ILE A 186 -0.53 -1.09 13.20
CA ILE A 186 -1.82 -1.78 13.20
C ILE A 186 -1.59 -3.29 13.39
N LYS A 187 -2.24 -3.88 14.38
CA LYS A 187 -2.16 -5.35 14.56
C LYS A 187 -2.95 -6.07 13.47
N PRO A 188 -2.51 -7.28 13.04
CA PRO A 188 -3.28 -8.09 12.08
C PRO A 188 -4.74 -8.32 12.49
N SER A 189 -5.00 -8.50 13.79
CA SER A 189 -6.36 -8.65 14.32
C SER A 189 -7.21 -7.39 14.21
N GLU A 190 -6.61 -6.21 14.35
CA GLU A 190 -7.29 -4.92 14.21
C GLU A 190 -7.67 -4.67 12.74
N LEU A 191 -6.72 -4.88 11.81
CA LEU A 191 -6.99 -4.76 10.38
C LEU A 191 -8.04 -5.76 9.91
N ALA A 192 -7.95 -7.01 10.35
CA ALA A 192 -8.96 -8.03 10.07
C ALA A 192 -10.35 -7.66 10.62
N ALA A 193 -10.41 -6.98 11.77
CA ALA A 193 -11.68 -6.46 12.32
C ALA A 193 -12.22 -5.27 11.50
N MET A 194 -11.35 -4.39 10.97
CA MET A 194 -11.74 -3.31 10.05
C MET A 194 -12.30 -3.88 8.75
N CYS A 195 -11.64 -4.87 8.15
CA CYS A 195 -12.12 -5.56 6.94
C CYS A 195 -13.50 -6.18 7.16
N ARG A 196 -13.71 -6.93 8.26
CA ARG A 196 -15.00 -7.52 8.58
C ARG A 196 -16.10 -6.49 8.79
N ARG A 197 -15.82 -5.36 9.47
CA ARG A 197 -16.78 -4.26 9.63
C ARG A 197 -17.13 -3.60 8.29
N ALA A 198 -16.19 -3.58 7.35
CA ALA A 198 -16.41 -3.11 5.98
C ALA A 198 -17.13 -4.14 5.08
N GLY A 199 -17.57 -5.29 5.62
CA GLY A 199 -18.24 -6.35 4.86
C GLY A 199 -17.31 -7.29 4.10
N LEU A 200 -15.99 -7.19 4.30
CA LEU A 200 -15.02 -8.05 3.62
C LEU A 200 -14.77 -9.35 4.41
N THR A 201 -14.57 -10.44 3.70
CA THR A 201 -14.09 -11.72 4.24
C THR A 201 -12.56 -11.77 4.16
N VAL A 202 -11.88 -11.98 5.28
CA VAL A 202 -10.41 -12.13 5.30
C VAL A 202 -10.05 -13.56 4.93
N ASP A 203 -9.31 -13.73 3.83
CA ASP A 203 -8.97 -15.05 3.28
C ASP A 203 -7.54 -15.47 3.56
N ALA A 204 -6.59 -14.53 3.57
CA ALA A 204 -5.18 -14.85 3.76
C ALA A 204 -4.41 -13.75 4.49
N LEU A 205 -3.41 -14.20 5.24
CA LEU A 205 -2.37 -13.37 5.86
C LEU A 205 -1.00 -13.94 5.46
N SER A 206 -0.06 -13.05 5.17
CA SER A 206 1.33 -13.39 4.94
C SER A 206 2.22 -12.40 5.67
N GLY A 207 3.27 -12.87 6.33
CA GLY A 207 4.32 -12.02 6.83
C GLY A 207 5.34 -11.71 5.74
N MET A 208 6.11 -10.66 5.95
CA MET A 208 7.28 -10.32 5.16
C MET A 208 8.48 -10.22 6.07
N THR A 209 9.48 -11.04 5.84
CA THR A 209 10.71 -11.11 6.64
C THR A 209 11.90 -10.60 5.84
N TYR A 210 12.85 -10.02 6.53
CA TYR A 210 14.13 -9.57 5.96
C TYR A 210 15.28 -10.31 6.66
N ASN A 211 16.18 -10.89 5.87
CA ASN A 211 17.41 -11.48 6.37
C ASN A 211 18.55 -10.45 6.22
N PRO A 212 19.11 -9.91 7.32
CA PRO A 212 20.12 -8.86 7.24
C PRO A 212 21.49 -9.36 6.73
N ILE A 213 21.74 -10.67 6.77
CA ILE A 213 23.00 -11.28 6.28
C ILE A 213 22.95 -11.39 4.76
N THR A 214 21.88 -11.99 4.23
CA THR A 214 21.72 -12.17 2.78
C THR A 214 21.09 -10.95 2.09
N ARG A 215 20.50 -10.02 2.85
CA ARG A 215 19.77 -8.84 2.39
C ARG A 215 18.58 -9.19 1.49
N ILE A 216 17.94 -10.33 1.78
CA ILE A 216 16.81 -10.84 0.99
C ILE A 216 15.53 -10.71 1.81
N TYR A 217 14.48 -10.17 1.16
CA TYR A 217 13.11 -10.24 1.65
C TYR A 217 12.44 -11.53 1.19
N ALA A 218 11.54 -12.07 2.01
CA ALA A 218 10.76 -13.25 1.69
C ALA A 218 9.37 -13.19 2.32
N LEU A 219 8.37 -13.77 1.64
CA LEU A 219 7.07 -14.02 2.25
C LEU A 219 7.18 -15.21 3.20
N SER A 220 6.48 -15.12 4.33
CA SER A 220 6.51 -16.15 5.38
C SER A 220 5.19 -16.19 6.16
N SER A 221 5.04 -17.15 7.06
CA SER A 221 3.93 -17.16 8.02
C SER A 221 4.15 -16.23 9.22
N ASP A 222 5.36 -15.65 9.40
CA ASP A 222 5.67 -14.75 10.51
C ASP A 222 5.19 -13.33 10.22
N THR A 223 4.02 -12.98 10.73
CA THR A 223 3.43 -11.64 10.67
C THR A 223 3.93 -10.70 11.77
N GLY A 224 5.04 -11.04 12.41
CA GLY A 224 5.55 -10.35 13.60
C GLY A 224 6.08 -8.93 13.34
N VAL A 225 6.46 -8.57 12.11
CA VAL A 225 6.93 -7.21 11.76
C VAL A 225 6.04 -6.63 10.68
N ASN A 226 6.32 -6.90 9.40
CA ASN A 226 5.47 -6.49 8.29
C ASN A 226 4.53 -7.64 7.90
N TYR A 227 3.32 -7.29 7.49
CA TYR A 227 2.37 -8.30 7.02
C TYR A 227 1.50 -7.77 5.88
N LEU A 228 1.03 -8.71 5.08
CA LEU A 228 0.03 -8.49 4.04
C LEU A 228 -1.26 -9.21 4.43
N LEU A 229 -2.38 -8.57 4.15
CA LEU A 229 -3.71 -9.13 4.36
C LEU A 229 -4.46 -9.11 3.03
N HIS A 230 -5.06 -10.24 2.67
CA HIS A 230 -5.99 -10.37 1.55
C HIS A 230 -7.40 -10.61 2.08
N ALA A 231 -8.33 -9.86 1.54
CA ALA A 231 -9.76 -9.99 1.82
C ALA A 231 -10.58 -9.90 0.53
N ARG A 232 -11.82 -10.40 0.56
CA ARG A 232 -12.74 -10.37 -0.57
C ARG A 232 -14.06 -9.71 -0.22
N ALA A 233 -14.62 -8.99 -1.19
CA ALA A 233 -16.00 -8.55 -1.14
C ALA A 233 -16.95 -9.76 -1.28
N PRO A 234 -18.14 -9.73 -0.66
CA PRO A 234 -19.16 -10.74 -0.91
C PRO A 234 -19.55 -10.79 -2.39
N THR A 235 -19.97 -11.98 -2.84
CA THR A 235 -20.46 -12.24 -4.20
C THR A 235 -21.90 -11.79 -4.37
#